data_53876120aa371c4eb1d5b4fae625b41d
#
_entry.id   53876120aa371c4eb1d5b4fae625b41d
#
_cell.length_a   1.000
_cell.length_b   1.000
_cell.length_c   1.000
_cell.angle_alpha   90.00
_cell.angle_beta   90.00
_cell.angle_gamma   90.00
#
_symmetry.space_group_name_H-M   'P 1'
#
loop_
_entity.id
_entity.type
_entity.pdbx_description
1 polymer ?
#
loop_
_entity_poly.entity_id
_entity_poly.type
_entity_poly.pdbx_seq_one_letter_code
_entity_poly.pdbx_strand_id
1 'polypeptide(L)'
;MITFFISLAALVVGYLVYGSFVERVFSPDDRPTPAVAKADGMDYVAMPYWKVFMIQFLNIAGTGPIFGAIMGAKFGPAAYLWIVFGCIFAGAVHDYFTGMLSMRNGGCDLPELVRKYLGGGASKVLLAFAVFLLVMLGTVFVYSPAEILHGIWGSTTLWIVLIFAYYVVATMLPIDKIIGKVYPLFSFSLLFMAVALVAVLVVRMPQLPELWDGLGNMGKAASPSTFTDSIFPCLFITIACGAISGFHATQSPLMARCLRSERKGRPIFYGAMITEGLVALVWATVSMCFFYDAPQPGYEQIAGAADKGFLTSAPMVVNLVCKDWLGLLGGVLAMLGVVAAPITSGDTAFRSARLIIAQALRLNQCPKKNRLYICVPLFAASFAMLVWQMENPDGFNTIWQYFGWANQTLSVFALWTITVYLVRENKPYVITLIPALFMTTVCTTFLMVSNTAFGLPYSVGYAVGGMALCIAIVWFAVWKRNVSKKQI
;
A
#
# COMPACT_ATOMS: atom_id res chain seq x y z
N MET A 1 -11.63 -18.59 -14.39
CA MET A 1 -12.46 -17.44 -13.96
C MET A 1 -13.28 -17.67 -12.67
N ILE A 2 -13.55 -18.90 -12.29
CA ILE A 2 -14.36 -19.21 -11.09
C ILE A 2 -13.65 -18.65 -9.82
N THR A 3 -12.36 -18.89 -9.68
CA THR A 3 -11.55 -18.38 -8.55
C THR A 3 -11.63 -16.85 -8.47
N PHE A 4 -11.61 -16.13 -9.60
CA PHE A 4 -11.75 -14.67 -9.63
C PHE A 4 -13.10 -14.23 -9.05
N PHE A 5 -14.22 -14.81 -9.51
CA PHE A 5 -15.54 -14.41 -9.01
C PHE A 5 -15.75 -14.77 -7.55
N ILE A 6 -15.26 -15.93 -7.10
CA ILE A 6 -15.27 -16.29 -5.68
C ILE A 6 -14.46 -15.30 -4.86
N SER A 7 -13.27 -14.90 -5.33
CA SER A 7 -12.40 -13.92 -4.68
C SER A 7 -13.06 -12.54 -4.58
N LEU A 8 -13.71 -12.09 -5.64
CA LEU A 8 -14.46 -10.83 -5.67
C LEU A 8 -15.62 -10.85 -4.65
N ALA A 9 -16.40 -11.92 -4.65
CA ALA A 9 -17.50 -12.11 -3.69
C ALA A 9 -16.97 -12.17 -2.25
N ALA A 10 -15.84 -12.87 -2.02
CA ALA A 10 -15.23 -12.99 -0.70
C ALA A 10 -14.78 -11.65 -0.12
N LEU A 11 -14.21 -10.74 -0.93
CA LEU A 11 -13.86 -9.38 -0.49
C LEU A 11 -15.10 -8.59 -0.05
N VAL A 12 -16.20 -8.66 -0.81
CA VAL A 12 -17.45 -7.99 -0.46
C VAL A 12 -18.05 -8.57 0.82
N VAL A 13 -18.14 -9.88 0.92
CA VAL A 13 -18.63 -10.58 2.13
C VAL A 13 -17.72 -10.27 3.34
N GLY A 14 -16.40 -10.23 3.14
CA GLY A 14 -15.43 -9.85 4.16
C GLY A 14 -15.67 -8.44 4.72
N TYR A 15 -16.00 -7.47 3.85
CA TYR A 15 -16.40 -6.14 4.30
C TYR A 15 -17.68 -6.15 5.15
N LEU A 16 -18.70 -6.88 4.68
CA LEU A 16 -20.01 -6.90 5.33
C LEU A 16 -19.98 -7.64 6.68
N VAL A 17 -19.32 -8.79 6.74
CA VAL A 17 -19.33 -9.68 7.91
C VAL A 17 -18.16 -9.36 8.83
N TYR A 18 -16.93 -9.55 8.35
CA TYR A 18 -15.74 -9.40 9.18
C TYR A 18 -15.45 -7.94 9.52
N GLY A 19 -15.66 -7.01 8.58
CA GLY A 19 -15.56 -5.58 8.84
C GLY A 19 -16.54 -5.10 9.93
N SER A 20 -17.76 -5.64 9.97
CA SER A 20 -18.73 -5.35 11.02
C SER A 20 -18.30 -5.91 12.39
N PHE A 21 -17.66 -7.07 12.41
CA PHE A 21 -17.07 -7.64 13.62
C PHE A 21 -15.92 -6.76 14.13
N VAL A 22 -14.99 -6.37 13.26
CA VAL A 22 -13.84 -5.50 13.61
C VAL A 22 -14.31 -4.14 14.16
N GLU A 23 -15.35 -3.55 13.56
CA GLU A 23 -15.98 -2.32 14.06
C GLU A 23 -16.53 -2.48 15.47
N ARG A 24 -17.22 -3.59 15.75
CA ARG A 24 -17.73 -3.90 17.13
C ARG A 24 -16.59 -4.09 18.12
N VAL A 25 -15.49 -4.71 17.73
CA VAL A 25 -14.30 -4.85 18.58
C VAL A 25 -13.72 -3.49 18.96
N PHE A 26 -13.65 -2.54 18.03
CA PHE A 26 -13.17 -1.19 18.32
C PHE A 26 -14.19 -0.41 19.18
N SER A 27 -15.47 -0.54 18.89
CA SER A 27 -16.60 0.17 19.56
C SER A 27 -16.48 1.70 19.35
N PRO A 28 -16.76 2.20 18.12
CA PRO A 28 -16.77 3.64 17.84
C PRO A 28 -17.92 4.33 18.60
N ASP A 29 -17.66 5.55 19.08
CA ASP A 29 -18.62 6.36 19.83
C ASP A 29 -18.81 7.77 19.22
N ASP A 30 -19.57 8.64 19.91
CA ASP A 30 -19.92 9.98 19.41
C ASP A 30 -19.00 11.10 19.96
N ARG A 31 -17.81 10.74 20.45
CA ARG A 31 -16.82 11.74 20.90
C ARG A 31 -16.42 12.69 19.77
N PRO A 32 -16.09 13.96 20.07
CA PRO A 32 -15.58 14.89 19.07
C PRO A 32 -14.30 14.37 18.41
N THR A 33 -14.28 14.33 17.09
CA THR A 33 -13.09 13.92 16.34
C THR A 33 -12.08 15.07 16.26
N PRO A 34 -10.81 14.78 15.95
CA PRO A 34 -9.78 15.80 15.76
C PRO A 34 -10.16 16.85 14.70
N ALA A 35 -10.87 16.45 13.65
CA ALA A 35 -11.38 17.33 12.61
C ALA A 35 -12.29 18.47 13.13
N VAL A 36 -13.00 18.19 14.23
CA VAL A 36 -13.93 19.15 14.88
C VAL A 36 -13.24 19.86 16.04
N ALA A 37 -12.54 19.10 16.91
CA ALA A 37 -11.94 19.63 18.13
C ALA A 37 -10.68 20.47 17.93
N LYS A 38 -9.94 20.27 16.82
CA LYS A 38 -8.64 20.89 16.53
C LYS A 38 -8.59 21.58 15.17
N ALA A 39 -9.74 21.99 14.61
CA ALA A 39 -9.81 22.61 13.29
C ALA A 39 -8.83 23.80 13.17
N ASP A 40 -7.89 23.71 12.22
CA ASP A 40 -6.85 24.72 11.96
C ASP A 40 -6.86 25.29 10.54
N GLY A 41 -7.72 24.72 9.66
CA GLY A 41 -7.83 25.11 8.25
C GLY A 41 -6.62 24.71 7.39
N MET A 42 -5.69 23.90 7.92
CA MET A 42 -4.49 23.43 7.20
C MET A 42 -4.45 21.91 7.07
N ASP A 43 -4.31 21.21 8.20
CA ASP A 43 -4.20 19.77 8.27
C ASP A 43 -5.39 19.13 9.02
N TYR A 44 -6.17 19.94 9.78
CA TYR A 44 -7.39 19.53 10.48
C TYR A 44 -8.59 20.25 9.85
N VAL A 45 -9.20 19.60 8.84
CA VAL A 45 -10.29 20.17 8.05
C VAL A 45 -11.43 19.18 7.90
N ALA A 46 -12.57 19.47 8.55
CA ALA A 46 -13.75 18.60 8.50
C ALA A 46 -14.38 18.54 7.09
N MET A 47 -14.36 17.37 6.47
CA MET A 47 -14.85 17.13 5.11
C MET A 47 -16.11 16.24 5.08
N PRO A 48 -16.92 16.27 4.00
CA PRO A 48 -18.00 15.31 3.76
C PRO A 48 -17.47 13.88 3.66
N TYR A 49 -18.20 12.87 4.16
CA TYR A 49 -17.76 11.48 4.23
C TYR A 49 -17.34 10.88 2.90
N TRP A 50 -18.13 11.12 1.84
CA TRP A 50 -17.80 10.61 0.50
C TRP A 50 -16.46 11.15 -0.02
N LYS A 51 -16.13 12.41 0.28
CA LYS A 51 -14.82 12.98 -0.08
C LYS A 51 -13.71 12.33 0.71
N VAL A 52 -13.88 12.15 2.03
CA VAL A 52 -12.88 11.48 2.87
C VAL A 52 -12.64 10.05 2.38
N PHE A 53 -13.69 9.31 1.97
CA PHE A 53 -13.55 7.98 1.38
C PHE A 53 -12.74 8.02 0.08
N MET A 54 -13.12 8.89 -0.86
CA MET A 54 -12.44 9.00 -2.16
C MET A 54 -10.97 9.39 -1.99
N ILE A 55 -10.68 10.29 -1.06
CA ILE A 55 -9.31 10.72 -0.77
C ILE A 55 -8.53 9.60 -0.09
N GLN A 56 -9.10 8.93 0.92
CA GLN A 56 -8.45 7.79 1.58
C GLN A 56 -8.13 6.69 0.57
N PHE A 57 -9.12 6.29 -0.24
CA PHE A 57 -8.93 5.28 -1.27
C PHE A 57 -7.79 5.65 -2.24
N LEU A 58 -7.80 6.86 -2.78
CA LEU A 58 -6.77 7.28 -3.72
C LEU A 58 -5.38 7.41 -3.07
N ASN A 59 -5.32 7.85 -1.81
CA ASN A 59 -4.05 7.95 -1.07
C ASN A 59 -3.38 6.60 -0.86
N ILE A 60 -4.16 5.55 -0.59
CA ILE A 60 -3.63 4.20 -0.39
C ILE A 60 -3.41 3.47 -1.72
N ALA A 61 -4.29 3.66 -2.69
CA ALA A 61 -4.26 3.01 -4.00
C ALA A 61 -3.29 3.69 -4.99
N GLY A 62 -2.01 3.83 -4.63
CA GLY A 62 -0.96 4.31 -5.54
C GLY A 62 -0.70 3.32 -6.68
N THR A 63 0.56 3.19 -7.10
CA THR A 63 0.96 2.13 -8.07
C THR A 63 0.94 0.74 -7.48
N GLY A 64 0.95 0.60 -6.15
CA GLY A 64 1.08 -0.67 -5.44
C GLY A 64 0.05 -1.73 -5.80
N PRO A 65 -1.27 -1.47 -5.71
CA PRO A 65 -2.31 -2.45 -6.07
C PRO A 65 -2.35 -2.77 -7.57
N ILE A 66 -1.76 -1.92 -8.41
CA ILE A 66 -1.66 -2.13 -9.85
C ILE A 66 -0.37 -2.89 -10.18
N PHE A 67 0.78 -2.30 -9.95
CA PHE A 67 2.08 -2.88 -10.31
C PHE A 67 2.40 -4.13 -9.47
N GLY A 68 2.14 -4.08 -8.16
CA GLY A 68 2.32 -5.25 -7.29
C GLY A 68 1.45 -6.42 -7.71
N ALA A 69 0.22 -6.19 -8.14
CA ALA A 69 -0.68 -7.22 -8.65
C ALA A 69 -0.23 -7.75 -10.03
N ILE A 70 0.21 -6.88 -10.94
CA ILE A 70 0.79 -7.27 -12.23
C ILE A 70 1.99 -8.19 -12.02
N MET A 71 2.93 -7.78 -11.17
CA MET A 71 4.12 -8.58 -10.85
C MET A 71 3.77 -9.86 -10.08
N GLY A 72 2.73 -9.82 -9.27
CA GLY A 72 2.23 -10.94 -8.50
C GLY A 72 1.49 -11.99 -9.33
N ALA A 73 1.08 -11.65 -10.56
CA ALA A 73 0.45 -12.58 -11.49
C ALA A 73 1.33 -13.81 -11.79
N LYS A 74 2.66 -13.68 -11.66
CA LYS A 74 3.61 -14.81 -11.78
C LYS A 74 3.37 -15.95 -10.78
N PHE A 75 2.72 -15.67 -9.66
CA PHE A 75 2.38 -16.68 -8.65
C PHE A 75 1.03 -17.36 -8.93
N GLY A 76 0.36 -17.03 -10.04
CA GLY A 76 -0.89 -17.62 -10.43
C GLY A 76 -1.99 -17.49 -9.35
N PRO A 77 -2.79 -18.54 -9.12
CA PRO A 77 -3.93 -18.51 -8.19
C PRO A 77 -3.57 -18.20 -6.74
N ALA A 78 -2.30 -18.42 -6.32
CA ALA A 78 -1.84 -18.03 -4.99
C ALA A 78 -1.96 -16.54 -4.73
N ALA A 79 -1.86 -15.71 -5.80
CA ALA A 79 -2.08 -14.27 -5.71
C ALA A 79 -3.50 -13.93 -5.22
N TYR A 80 -4.54 -14.65 -5.70
CA TYR A 80 -5.92 -14.45 -5.26
C TYR A 80 -6.07 -14.72 -3.76
N LEU A 81 -5.50 -15.83 -3.28
CA LEU A 81 -5.57 -16.16 -1.85
C LEU A 81 -4.96 -15.06 -1.00
N TRP A 82 -3.77 -14.58 -1.40
CA TRP A 82 -3.11 -13.52 -0.63
C TRP A 82 -3.87 -12.19 -0.69
N ILE A 83 -4.34 -11.76 -1.86
CA ILE A 83 -5.15 -10.55 -1.99
C ILE A 83 -6.39 -10.65 -1.10
N VAL A 84 -7.15 -11.76 -1.17
CA VAL A 84 -8.40 -11.91 -0.42
C VAL A 84 -8.16 -12.00 1.08
N PHE A 85 -7.37 -12.99 1.53
CA PHE A 85 -7.16 -13.22 2.96
C PHE A 85 -6.30 -12.13 3.59
N GLY A 86 -5.26 -11.67 2.90
CA GLY A 86 -4.43 -10.57 3.35
C GLY A 86 -5.23 -9.27 3.49
N CYS A 87 -6.05 -8.94 2.50
CA CYS A 87 -6.88 -7.74 2.54
C CYS A 87 -7.91 -7.79 3.68
N ILE A 88 -8.69 -8.87 3.79
CA ILE A 88 -9.79 -8.97 4.78
C ILE A 88 -9.23 -9.04 6.21
N PHE A 89 -8.26 -9.94 6.48
CA PHE A 89 -7.87 -10.29 7.84
C PHE A 89 -6.64 -9.52 8.34
N ALA A 90 -5.86 -8.92 7.44
CA ALA A 90 -4.67 -8.16 7.81
C ALA A 90 -4.79 -6.69 7.39
N GLY A 91 -4.87 -6.38 6.09
CA GLY A 91 -4.80 -5.02 5.58
C GLY A 91 -5.94 -4.12 6.03
N ALA A 92 -7.19 -4.57 5.87
CA ALA A 92 -8.34 -3.77 6.25
C ALA A 92 -8.47 -3.61 7.78
N VAL A 93 -8.05 -4.60 8.55
CA VAL A 93 -7.93 -4.50 10.02
C VAL A 93 -6.84 -3.49 10.40
N HIS A 94 -5.67 -3.59 9.78
CA HIS A 94 -4.55 -2.66 9.95
C HIS A 94 -4.97 -1.21 9.68
N ASP A 95 -5.60 -0.94 8.53
CA ASP A 95 -6.00 0.40 8.13
C ASP A 95 -7.10 0.96 9.03
N TYR A 96 -8.08 0.13 9.38
CA TYR A 96 -9.14 0.53 10.28
C TYR A 96 -8.60 0.95 11.65
N PHE A 97 -7.79 0.09 12.28
CA PHE A 97 -7.27 0.41 13.60
C PHE A 97 -6.26 1.56 13.59
N THR A 98 -5.40 1.68 12.58
CA THR A 98 -4.46 2.80 12.50
C THR A 98 -5.18 4.13 12.35
N GLY A 99 -6.21 4.21 11.51
CA GLY A 99 -7.05 5.39 11.37
C GLY A 99 -7.83 5.74 12.63
N MET A 100 -8.48 4.75 13.24
CA MET A 100 -9.28 4.96 14.44
C MET A 100 -8.42 5.28 15.67
N LEU A 101 -7.25 4.63 15.83
CA LEU A 101 -6.32 4.96 16.91
C LEU A 101 -5.73 6.35 16.74
N SER A 102 -5.37 6.75 15.51
CA SER A 102 -4.96 8.12 15.23
C SER A 102 -6.04 9.10 15.64
N MET A 103 -7.30 8.85 15.27
CA MET A 103 -8.43 9.72 15.62
C MET A 103 -8.61 9.86 17.13
N ARG A 104 -8.59 8.75 17.89
CA ARG A 104 -8.69 8.75 19.37
C ARG A 104 -7.49 9.38 20.07
N ASN A 105 -6.36 9.47 19.40
CA ASN A 105 -5.15 10.12 19.91
C ASN A 105 -4.92 11.50 19.27
N GLY A 106 -6.01 12.20 18.91
CA GLY A 106 -5.97 13.59 18.45
C GLY A 106 -5.37 13.80 17.07
N GLY A 107 -5.41 12.79 16.19
CA GLY A 107 -4.86 12.83 14.84
C GLY A 107 -3.35 12.60 14.80
N CYS A 108 -2.77 11.91 15.78
CA CYS A 108 -1.33 11.65 15.83
C CYS A 108 -0.87 10.66 14.74
N ASP A 109 0.39 10.80 14.34
CA ASP A 109 1.02 9.96 13.33
C ASP A 109 1.48 8.61 13.91
N LEU A 110 1.78 7.65 13.03
CA LEU A 110 2.16 6.29 13.41
C LEU A 110 3.35 6.24 14.41
N PRO A 111 4.45 6.99 14.25
CA PRO A 111 5.55 6.95 15.22
C PRO A 111 5.13 7.34 16.65
N GLU A 112 4.16 8.23 16.79
CA GLU A 112 3.65 8.61 18.11
C GLU A 112 2.76 7.53 18.71
N LEU A 113 1.94 6.85 17.90
CA LEU A 113 1.20 5.67 18.35
C LEU A 113 2.16 4.56 18.80
N VAL A 114 3.20 4.28 18.03
CA VAL A 114 4.24 3.31 18.40
C VAL A 114 4.92 3.71 19.71
N ARG A 115 5.25 4.99 19.90
CA ARG A 115 5.81 5.49 21.16
C ARG A 115 4.93 5.21 22.36
N LYS A 116 3.62 5.41 22.18
CA LYS A 116 2.62 5.21 23.25
C LYS A 116 2.46 3.74 23.65
N TYR A 117 2.50 2.82 22.69
CA TYR A 117 2.17 1.42 22.92
C TYR A 117 3.39 0.49 22.98
N LEU A 118 4.41 0.70 22.15
CA LEU A 118 5.62 -0.12 22.08
C LEU A 118 6.85 0.54 22.73
N GLY A 119 6.79 1.85 23.03
CA GLY A 119 7.85 2.58 23.71
C GLY A 119 8.73 3.42 22.78
N GLY A 120 9.60 4.24 23.41
CA GLY A 120 10.40 5.26 22.72
C GLY A 120 11.47 4.69 21.78
N GLY A 121 12.07 3.54 22.11
CA GLY A 121 13.07 2.88 21.25
C GLY A 121 12.48 2.46 19.92
N ALA A 122 11.37 1.71 19.94
CA ALA A 122 10.64 1.27 18.74
C ALA A 122 10.17 2.47 17.89
N SER A 123 9.72 3.55 18.55
CA SER A 123 9.28 4.77 17.85
C SER A 123 10.42 5.46 17.10
N LYS A 124 11.63 5.53 17.66
CA LYS A 124 12.78 6.15 16.98
C LYS A 124 13.22 5.34 15.76
N VAL A 125 13.26 4.01 15.87
CA VAL A 125 13.55 3.11 14.75
C VAL A 125 12.51 3.28 13.66
N LEU A 126 11.23 3.23 14.04
CA LEU A 126 10.13 3.42 13.10
C LEU A 126 10.16 4.78 12.42
N LEU A 127 10.47 5.87 13.15
CA LEU A 127 10.56 7.22 12.61
C LEU A 127 11.57 7.29 11.46
N ALA A 128 12.80 6.81 11.68
CA ALA A 128 13.84 6.78 10.66
C ALA A 128 13.40 5.93 9.45
N PHE A 129 12.81 4.78 9.74
CA PHE A 129 12.33 3.84 8.73
C PHE A 129 11.16 4.40 7.91
N ALA A 130 10.20 5.06 8.56
CA ALA A 130 9.05 5.68 7.89
C ALA A 130 9.49 6.85 6.98
N VAL A 131 10.42 7.69 7.43
CA VAL A 131 10.95 8.79 6.61
C VAL A 131 11.68 8.23 5.38
N PHE A 132 12.54 7.23 5.57
CA PHE A 132 13.24 6.56 4.47
C PHE A 132 12.26 5.94 3.46
N LEU A 133 11.26 5.20 3.94
CA LEU A 133 10.19 4.64 3.10
C LEU A 133 9.48 5.72 2.29
N LEU A 134 9.08 6.84 2.94
CA LEU A 134 8.32 7.88 2.28
C LEU A 134 9.13 8.65 1.23
N VAL A 135 10.45 8.76 1.41
CA VAL A 135 11.37 9.30 0.40
C VAL A 135 11.48 8.36 -0.80
N MET A 136 11.70 7.05 -0.57
CA MET A 136 11.72 6.05 -1.64
C MET A 136 10.40 6.02 -2.42
N LEU A 137 9.28 6.04 -1.70
CA LEU A 137 7.95 6.04 -2.29
C LEU A 137 7.71 7.30 -3.13
N GLY A 138 8.14 8.47 -2.64
CA GLY A 138 8.11 9.71 -3.40
C GLY A 138 8.88 9.60 -4.72
N THR A 139 10.04 8.94 -4.72
CA THR A 139 10.86 8.68 -5.91
C THR A 139 10.14 7.77 -6.90
N VAL A 140 9.63 6.63 -6.42
CA VAL A 140 8.87 5.66 -7.25
C VAL A 140 7.63 6.30 -7.85
N PHE A 141 6.91 7.15 -7.09
CA PHE A 141 5.69 7.81 -7.53
C PHE A 141 5.93 9.06 -8.38
N VAL A 142 7.16 9.47 -8.58
CA VAL A 142 7.54 10.39 -9.67
C VAL A 142 7.83 9.62 -10.95
N TYR A 143 8.65 8.58 -10.85
CA TYR A 143 9.15 7.85 -12.01
C TYR A 143 8.06 7.02 -12.70
N SER A 144 7.28 6.26 -11.96
CA SER A 144 6.30 5.34 -12.52
C SER A 144 5.21 6.02 -13.36
N PRO A 145 4.56 7.13 -12.94
CA PRO A 145 3.64 7.84 -13.83
C PRO A 145 4.33 8.54 -14.98
N ALA A 146 5.59 8.99 -14.83
CA ALA A 146 6.36 9.57 -15.90
C ALA A 146 6.63 8.57 -17.04
N GLU A 147 6.93 7.32 -16.71
CA GLU A 147 7.09 6.21 -17.69
C GLU A 147 5.77 5.91 -18.42
N ILE A 148 4.65 5.86 -17.70
CA ILE A 148 3.34 5.65 -18.32
C ILE A 148 3.01 6.79 -19.28
N LEU A 149 3.22 8.04 -18.87
CA LEU A 149 2.93 9.23 -19.68
C LEU A 149 3.85 9.35 -20.89
N HIS A 150 5.12 8.94 -20.75
CA HIS A 150 6.04 8.85 -21.89
C HIS A 150 5.51 7.92 -23.00
N GLY A 151 4.89 6.82 -22.64
CA GLY A 151 4.23 5.92 -23.59
C GLY A 151 3.08 6.56 -24.39
N ILE A 152 2.57 7.73 -23.94
CA ILE A 152 1.51 8.48 -24.62
C ILE A 152 2.11 9.65 -25.41
N TRP A 153 2.93 10.49 -24.76
CA TRP A 153 3.50 11.71 -25.32
C TRP A 153 4.67 12.27 -24.48
N GLY A 154 5.61 12.92 -25.12
CA GLY A 154 6.71 13.62 -24.48
C GLY A 154 7.87 12.71 -24.06
N SER A 155 8.77 13.21 -23.22
CA SER A 155 9.89 12.46 -22.66
C SER A 155 9.67 12.14 -21.19
N THR A 156 10.23 11.05 -20.69
CA THR A 156 10.23 10.68 -19.26
C THR A 156 10.77 11.83 -18.40
N THR A 157 11.86 12.48 -18.83
CA THR A 157 12.46 13.62 -18.12
C THR A 157 11.49 14.80 -17.99
N LEU A 158 10.76 15.15 -19.05
CA LEU A 158 9.75 16.22 -18.99
C LEU A 158 8.71 15.94 -17.91
N TRP A 159 8.16 14.72 -17.91
CA TRP A 159 7.13 14.33 -16.95
C TRP A 159 7.67 14.25 -15.53
N ILE A 160 8.89 13.78 -15.33
CA ILE A 160 9.57 13.79 -14.03
C ILE A 160 9.63 15.22 -13.47
N VAL A 161 10.10 16.18 -14.27
CA VAL A 161 10.21 17.58 -13.84
C VAL A 161 8.83 18.15 -13.47
N LEU A 162 7.81 17.91 -14.28
CA LEU A 162 6.46 18.41 -14.03
C LEU A 162 5.84 17.80 -12.76
N ILE A 163 5.96 16.50 -12.58
CA ILE A 163 5.40 15.79 -11.41
C ILE A 163 6.15 16.22 -10.13
N PHE A 164 7.47 16.31 -10.19
CA PHE A 164 8.25 16.73 -9.04
C PHE A 164 7.98 18.17 -8.64
N ALA A 165 7.86 19.08 -9.62
CA ALA A 165 7.46 20.46 -9.37
C ALA A 165 6.06 20.54 -8.74
N TYR A 166 5.11 19.72 -9.21
CA TYR A 166 3.80 19.60 -8.59
C TYR A 166 3.90 19.20 -7.11
N TYR A 167 4.72 18.20 -6.75
CA TYR A 167 4.89 17.76 -5.36
C TYR A 167 5.43 18.86 -4.45
N VAL A 168 6.40 19.64 -4.93
CA VAL A 168 6.94 20.78 -4.18
C VAL A 168 5.84 21.80 -3.88
N VAL A 169 5.03 22.15 -4.87
CA VAL A 169 3.92 23.10 -4.70
C VAL A 169 2.83 22.53 -3.79
N ALA A 170 2.39 21.30 -4.05
CA ALA A 170 1.27 20.67 -3.37
C ALA A 170 1.55 20.45 -1.86
N THR A 171 2.78 20.03 -1.51
CA THR A 171 3.17 19.83 -0.11
C THR A 171 3.16 21.12 0.71
N MET A 172 3.26 22.28 0.06
CA MET A 172 3.24 23.59 0.71
C MET A 172 1.84 24.18 0.91
N LEU A 173 0.83 23.63 0.23
CA LEU A 173 -0.56 24.13 0.27
C LEU A 173 -1.41 23.42 1.33
N PRO A 174 -2.52 24.06 1.81
CA PRO A 174 -3.51 23.41 2.66
C PRO A 174 -4.13 22.17 2.00
N ILE A 175 -4.47 21.15 2.81
CA ILE A 175 -4.97 19.87 2.35
C ILE A 175 -6.27 19.96 1.54
N ASP A 176 -7.16 20.88 1.87
CA ASP A 176 -8.48 21.02 1.24
C ASP A 176 -8.42 21.67 -0.16
N LYS A 177 -7.37 22.44 -0.47
CA LYS A 177 -7.28 23.19 -1.73
C LYS A 177 -7.03 22.32 -2.95
N ILE A 178 -6.13 21.35 -2.84
CA ILE A 178 -5.80 20.42 -3.94
C ILE A 178 -6.48 19.09 -3.68
N ILE A 179 -6.16 18.44 -2.56
CA ILE A 179 -6.62 17.10 -2.20
C ILE A 179 -8.15 17.07 -2.17
N GLY A 180 -8.79 18.01 -1.46
CA GLY A 180 -10.24 18.04 -1.32
C GLY A 180 -11.04 18.33 -2.60
N LYS A 181 -10.42 18.85 -3.67
CA LYS A 181 -11.11 19.21 -4.92
C LYS A 181 -10.79 18.25 -6.07
N VAL A 182 -9.54 17.88 -6.23
CA VAL A 182 -9.05 17.15 -7.41
C VAL A 182 -9.08 15.64 -7.20
N TYR A 183 -8.73 15.16 -6.00
CA TYR A 183 -8.65 13.74 -5.72
C TYR A 183 -9.95 12.95 -5.91
N PRO A 184 -11.14 13.46 -5.55
CA PRO A 184 -12.37 12.72 -5.83
C PRO A 184 -12.59 12.39 -7.31
N LEU A 185 -12.17 13.28 -8.23
CA LEU A 185 -12.26 13.04 -9.66
C LEU A 185 -11.34 11.89 -10.10
N PHE A 186 -10.11 11.90 -9.61
CA PHE A 186 -9.13 10.84 -9.93
C PHE A 186 -9.51 9.49 -9.32
N SER A 187 -10.06 9.50 -8.09
CA SER A 187 -10.60 8.29 -7.47
C SER A 187 -11.73 7.68 -8.30
N PHE A 188 -12.61 8.53 -8.83
CA PHE A 188 -13.68 8.09 -9.72
C PHE A 188 -13.12 7.47 -11.01
N SER A 189 -12.10 8.09 -11.62
CA SER A 189 -11.44 7.53 -12.81
C SER A 189 -10.80 6.16 -12.53
N LEU A 190 -10.17 6.00 -11.36
CA LEU A 190 -9.56 4.72 -10.96
C LEU A 190 -10.63 3.63 -10.73
N LEU A 191 -11.74 3.97 -10.08
CA LEU A 191 -12.88 3.06 -9.90
C LEU A 191 -13.54 2.71 -11.23
N PHE A 192 -13.72 3.69 -12.12
CA PHE A 192 -14.22 3.48 -13.46
C PHE A 192 -13.35 2.47 -14.23
N MET A 193 -12.04 2.65 -14.19
CA MET A 193 -11.09 1.71 -14.81
C MET A 193 -11.29 0.28 -14.28
N ALA A 194 -11.36 0.11 -12.96
CA ALA A 194 -11.54 -1.22 -12.36
C ALA A 194 -12.87 -1.87 -12.82
N VAL A 195 -13.96 -1.12 -12.83
CA VAL A 195 -15.27 -1.61 -13.29
C VAL A 195 -15.25 -1.94 -14.79
N ALA A 196 -14.62 -1.09 -15.61
CA ALA A 196 -14.50 -1.33 -17.06
C ALA A 196 -13.67 -2.59 -17.35
N LEU A 197 -12.57 -2.80 -16.62
CA LEU A 197 -11.76 -4.02 -16.76
C LEU A 197 -12.53 -5.28 -16.32
N VAL A 198 -13.31 -5.21 -15.23
CA VAL A 198 -14.22 -6.31 -14.85
C VAL A 198 -15.22 -6.62 -15.97
N ALA A 199 -15.81 -5.59 -16.58
CA ALA A 199 -16.74 -5.79 -17.68
C ALA A 199 -16.07 -6.49 -18.89
N VAL A 200 -14.84 -6.11 -19.22
CA VAL A 200 -14.07 -6.78 -20.28
C VAL A 200 -13.74 -8.23 -19.90
N LEU A 201 -13.34 -8.49 -18.65
CA LEU A 201 -13.07 -9.85 -18.16
C LEU A 201 -14.34 -10.74 -18.24
N VAL A 202 -15.51 -10.20 -17.90
CA VAL A 202 -16.79 -10.92 -18.00
C VAL A 202 -17.15 -11.23 -19.46
N VAL A 203 -16.89 -10.31 -20.39
CA VAL A 203 -17.17 -10.53 -21.83
C VAL A 203 -16.17 -11.51 -22.44
N ARG A 204 -14.89 -11.41 -22.12
CA ARG A 204 -13.84 -12.26 -22.70
C ARG A 204 -13.78 -13.64 -22.09
N MET A 205 -14.12 -13.80 -20.80
CA MET A 205 -14.07 -15.07 -20.04
C MET A 205 -12.78 -15.86 -20.30
N PRO A 206 -11.58 -15.26 -20.08
CA PRO A 206 -10.31 -15.91 -20.39
C PRO A 206 -10.13 -17.21 -19.60
N GLN A 207 -9.41 -18.16 -20.19
CA GLN A 207 -9.03 -19.39 -19.49
C GLN A 207 -7.79 -19.10 -18.63
N LEU A 208 -7.97 -19.10 -17.31
CA LEU A 208 -6.95 -18.82 -16.34
C LEU A 208 -6.75 -19.99 -15.40
N PRO A 209 -5.55 -20.17 -14.84
CA PRO A 209 -5.33 -21.16 -13.79
C PRO A 209 -6.25 -20.94 -12.61
N GLU A 210 -6.86 -22.01 -12.13
CA GLU A 210 -7.75 -22.00 -10.98
C GLU A 210 -7.03 -22.54 -9.74
N LEU A 211 -7.60 -22.34 -8.55
CA LEU A 211 -6.99 -22.82 -7.30
C LEU A 211 -6.73 -24.32 -7.27
N TRP A 212 -7.57 -25.11 -7.93
CA TRP A 212 -7.43 -26.56 -8.03
C TRP A 212 -6.36 -27.03 -9.03
N ASP A 213 -5.85 -26.13 -9.88
CA ASP A 213 -4.74 -26.44 -10.80
C ASP A 213 -3.38 -26.41 -10.10
N GLY A 214 -3.34 -25.97 -8.83
CA GLY A 214 -2.17 -25.92 -7.98
C GLY A 214 -1.74 -24.50 -7.61
N LEU A 215 -0.93 -24.41 -6.57
CA LEU A 215 -0.43 -23.14 -6.01
C LEU A 215 1.06 -22.88 -6.33
N GLY A 216 1.65 -23.64 -7.23
CA GLY A 216 3.05 -23.47 -7.62
C GLY A 216 3.31 -22.13 -8.33
N ASN A 217 4.57 -21.70 -8.33
CA ASN A 217 4.98 -20.56 -9.13
C ASN A 217 4.85 -20.91 -10.61
N MET A 218 3.80 -20.40 -11.25
CA MET A 218 3.46 -20.68 -12.65
C MET A 218 4.22 -19.80 -13.62
N GLY A 219 4.84 -18.72 -13.17
CA GLY A 219 5.68 -17.83 -14.00
C GLY A 219 6.91 -18.52 -14.58
N LYS A 220 7.34 -19.67 -14.00
CA LYS A 220 8.39 -20.52 -14.56
C LYS A 220 8.08 -21.06 -15.96
N ALA A 221 6.79 -21.21 -16.29
CA ALA A 221 6.39 -21.69 -17.61
C ALA A 221 6.58 -20.63 -18.70
N ALA A 222 6.48 -19.35 -18.34
CA ALA A 222 6.61 -18.22 -19.26
C ALA A 222 8.09 -17.79 -19.44
N SER A 223 8.93 -17.96 -18.43
CA SER A 223 10.36 -17.62 -18.48
C SER A 223 11.16 -18.43 -17.44
N PRO A 224 11.67 -19.62 -17.79
CA PRO A 224 12.33 -20.53 -16.85
C PRO A 224 13.58 -19.94 -16.17
N SER A 225 14.22 -18.95 -16.76
CA SER A 225 15.51 -18.42 -16.28
C SER A 225 15.39 -17.30 -15.23
N THR A 226 14.24 -16.64 -15.12
CA THR A 226 14.09 -15.41 -14.32
C THR A 226 13.24 -15.55 -13.04
N PHE A 227 12.46 -16.62 -12.87
CA PHE A 227 11.53 -16.75 -11.74
C PHE A 227 11.90 -17.91 -10.81
N THR A 228 12.94 -17.70 -10.02
CA THR A 228 13.33 -18.60 -8.92
C THR A 228 12.59 -18.31 -7.62
N ASP A 229 11.74 -17.28 -7.59
CA ASP A 229 11.07 -16.84 -6.37
C ASP A 229 10.08 -17.87 -5.84
N SER A 230 10.25 -18.25 -4.58
CA SER A 230 9.29 -19.06 -3.84
C SER A 230 8.04 -18.22 -3.50
N ILE A 231 6.85 -18.88 -3.43
CA ILE A 231 5.62 -18.23 -2.94
C ILE A 231 5.90 -17.58 -1.58
N PHE A 232 6.49 -18.32 -0.64
CA PHE A 232 6.92 -17.75 0.64
C PHE A 232 8.44 -17.49 0.61
N PRO A 233 8.89 -16.25 0.88
CA PRO A 233 8.13 -15.06 1.30
C PRO A 233 7.76 -14.10 0.15
N CYS A 234 8.14 -14.40 -1.09
CA CYS A 234 8.20 -13.43 -2.18
C CYS A 234 6.83 -12.90 -2.62
N LEU A 235 5.80 -13.75 -2.68
CA LEU A 235 4.44 -13.33 -2.99
C LEU A 235 3.95 -12.21 -2.06
N PHE A 236 4.22 -12.36 -0.75
CA PHE A 236 3.73 -11.46 0.31
C PHE A 236 4.41 -10.09 0.31
N ILE A 237 5.58 -10.00 -0.29
CA ILE A 237 6.30 -8.73 -0.52
C ILE A 237 5.93 -8.14 -1.88
N THR A 238 5.78 -8.96 -2.91
CA THR A 238 5.44 -8.52 -4.26
C THR A 238 4.05 -7.89 -4.32
N ILE A 239 3.05 -8.56 -3.74
CA ILE A 239 1.69 -8.00 -3.57
C ILE A 239 1.59 -7.42 -2.15
N ALA A 240 2.22 -6.30 -1.93
CA ALA A 240 2.11 -5.56 -0.68
C ALA A 240 0.78 -4.78 -0.63
N CYS A 241 0.69 -3.73 -1.40
CA CYS A 241 -0.56 -2.96 -1.55
C CYS A 241 -1.62 -3.85 -2.22
N GLY A 242 -2.86 -3.74 -1.77
CA GLY A 242 -3.96 -4.63 -2.18
C GLY A 242 -4.16 -5.84 -1.26
N ALA A 243 -3.17 -6.20 -0.43
CA ALA A 243 -3.31 -7.20 0.64
C ALA A 243 -3.09 -6.59 2.02
N ILE A 244 -1.90 -6.04 2.29
CA ILE A 244 -1.60 -5.24 3.47
C ILE A 244 -0.43 -4.31 3.15
N SER A 245 -0.48 -3.05 3.61
CA SER A 245 0.54 -2.05 3.33
C SER A 245 0.81 -1.16 4.55
N GLY A 246 2.05 -1.12 4.99
CA GLY A 246 2.47 -0.24 6.09
C GLY A 246 2.42 1.25 5.73
N PHE A 247 2.56 1.58 4.43
CA PHE A 247 2.39 2.95 3.94
C PHE A 247 1.01 3.52 4.33
N HIS A 248 -0.05 2.71 4.33
CA HIS A 248 -1.40 3.14 4.69
C HIS A 248 -1.46 3.71 6.11
N ALA A 249 -0.68 3.15 7.06
CA ALA A 249 -0.60 3.68 8.41
C ALA A 249 0.00 5.09 8.50
N THR A 250 0.69 5.55 7.45
CA THR A 250 1.15 6.93 7.34
C THR A 250 0.12 7.86 6.69
N GLN A 251 -0.86 7.30 5.95
CA GLN A 251 -1.91 8.04 5.26
C GLN A 251 -3.19 8.16 6.10
N SER A 252 -3.56 7.09 6.81
CA SER A 252 -4.76 7.06 7.66
C SER A 252 -4.84 8.22 8.67
N PRO A 253 -3.74 8.69 9.30
CA PRO A 253 -3.78 9.88 10.15
C PRO A 253 -4.21 11.17 9.44
N LEU A 254 -3.90 11.33 8.15
CA LEU A 254 -4.35 12.49 7.38
C LEU A 254 -5.87 12.52 7.30
N MET A 255 -6.49 11.36 7.05
CA MET A 255 -7.95 11.27 6.97
C MET A 255 -8.63 11.25 8.34
N ALA A 256 -7.96 10.74 9.37
CA ALA A 256 -8.42 10.87 10.75
C ALA A 256 -8.58 12.33 11.21
N ARG A 257 -7.75 13.24 10.65
CA ARG A 257 -7.83 14.69 10.86
C ARG A 257 -8.94 15.36 10.03
N CYS A 258 -9.61 14.63 9.13
CA CYS A 258 -10.66 15.16 8.26
C CYS A 258 -12.04 14.54 8.52
N LEU A 259 -12.13 13.45 9.27
CA LEU A 259 -13.36 12.71 9.51
C LEU A 259 -14.16 13.30 10.68
N ARG A 260 -15.45 13.58 10.45
CA ARG A 260 -16.34 14.24 11.42
C ARG A 260 -16.89 13.33 12.51
N SER A 261 -16.91 12.00 12.33
CA SER A 261 -17.47 11.04 13.26
C SER A 261 -16.74 9.70 13.20
N GLU A 262 -16.44 9.11 14.36
CA GLU A 262 -15.85 7.76 14.49
C GLU A 262 -16.74 6.68 13.87
N ARG A 263 -18.08 6.83 13.91
CA ARG A 263 -19.04 5.85 13.34
C ARG A 263 -18.89 5.68 11.82
N LYS A 264 -18.18 6.58 11.15
CA LYS A 264 -17.86 6.47 9.72
C LYS A 264 -16.47 5.90 9.44
N GLY A 265 -15.75 5.46 10.46
CA GLY A 265 -14.42 4.88 10.31
C GLY A 265 -14.37 3.61 9.47
N ARG A 266 -15.37 2.69 9.63
CA ARG A 266 -15.41 1.44 8.86
C ARG A 266 -15.47 1.65 7.35
N PRO A 267 -16.44 2.39 6.79
CA PRO A 267 -16.45 2.61 5.33
C PRO A 267 -15.20 3.37 4.85
N ILE A 268 -14.63 4.27 5.64
CA ILE A 268 -13.50 5.10 5.24
C ILE A 268 -12.18 4.29 5.24
N PHE A 269 -11.83 3.62 6.35
CA PHE A 269 -10.54 2.95 6.47
C PHE A 269 -10.61 1.48 6.03
N TYR A 270 -11.50 0.70 6.61
CA TYR A 270 -11.68 -0.70 6.24
C TYR A 270 -12.21 -0.83 4.80
N GLY A 271 -13.22 -0.03 4.44
CA GLY A 271 -13.85 -0.05 3.12
C GLY A 271 -12.92 0.40 2.00
N ALA A 272 -12.08 1.42 2.22
CA ALA A 272 -11.09 1.84 1.22
C ALA A 272 -10.06 0.74 0.94
N MET A 273 -9.58 0.04 1.97
CA MET A 273 -8.66 -1.10 1.80
C MET A 273 -9.30 -2.26 1.03
N ILE A 274 -10.57 -2.60 1.30
CA ILE A 274 -11.29 -3.60 0.51
C ILE A 274 -11.42 -3.16 -0.95
N THR A 275 -11.71 -1.88 -1.20
CA THR A 275 -11.80 -1.33 -2.56
C THR A 275 -10.45 -1.41 -3.28
N GLU A 276 -9.36 -1.17 -2.57
CA GLU A 276 -8.01 -1.36 -3.10
C GLU A 276 -7.71 -2.83 -3.41
N GLY A 277 -8.12 -3.75 -2.53
CA GLY A 277 -8.02 -5.19 -2.77
C GLY A 277 -8.79 -5.63 -4.02
N LEU A 278 -9.97 -5.05 -4.28
CA LEU A 278 -10.72 -5.27 -5.52
C LEU A 278 -9.94 -4.80 -6.76
N VAL A 279 -9.31 -3.63 -6.70
CA VAL A 279 -8.46 -3.12 -7.80
C VAL A 279 -7.27 -4.07 -8.02
N ALA A 280 -6.60 -4.50 -6.96
CA ALA A 280 -5.49 -5.45 -7.06
C ALA A 280 -5.92 -6.80 -7.65
N LEU A 281 -7.08 -7.31 -7.23
CA LEU A 281 -7.66 -8.55 -7.76
C LEU A 281 -7.90 -8.46 -9.27
N VAL A 282 -8.47 -7.33 -9.73
CA VAL A 282 -8.72 -7.07 -11.16
C VAL A 282 -7.41 -7.04 -11.93
N TRP A 283 -6.40 -6.30 -11.48
CA TRP A 283 -5.11 -6.20 -12.16
C TRP A 283 -4.32 -7.51 -12.15
N ALA A 284 -4.37 -8.29 -11.07
CA ALA A 284 -3.79 -9.63 -11.05
C ALA A 284 -4.44 -10.52 -12.11
N THR A 285 -5.76 -10.48 -12.22
CA THR A 285 -6.53 -11.28 -13.20
C THR A 285 -6.23 -10.85 -14.62
N VAL A 286 -6.28 -9.54 -14.92
CA VAL A 286 -5.94 -8.99 -16.23
C VAL A 286 -4.52 -9.37 -16.63
N SER A 287 -3.57 -9.27 -15.71
CA SER A 287 -2.18 -9.62 -15.98
C SER A 287 -1.99 -11.12 -16.22
N MET A 288 -2.71 -11.97 -15.50
CA MET A 288 -2.69 -13.41 -15.75
C MET A 288 -3.17 -13.75 -17.18
N CYS A 289 -4.06 -12.97 -17.78
CA CYS A 289 -4.48 -13.18 -19.16
C CYS A 289 -3.31 -13.08 -20.16
N PHE A 290 -2.30 -12.25 -19.88
CA PHE A 290 -1.12 -12.10 -20.73
C PHE A 290 -0.08 -13.22 -20.56
N PHE A 291 -0.16 -14.01 -19.48
CA PHE A 291 0.82 -15.03 -19.15
C PHE A 291 0.30 -16.46 -19.33
N TYR A 292 -1.03 -16.66 -19.20
CA TYR A 292 -1.63 -17.98 -19.11
C TYR A 292 -2.72 -18.22 -20.16
N ASP A 293 -3.28 -17.18 -20.76
CA ASP A 293 -4.25 -17.32 -21.86
C ASP A 293 -3.53 -17.37 -23.21
N ALA A 294 -4.19 -17.94 -24.23
CA ALA A 294 -3.65 -18.04 -25.58
C ALA A 294 -3.24 -16.66 -26.14
N PRO A 295 -2.34 -16.61 -27.13
CA PRO A 295 -1.57 -15.39 -27.46
C PRO A 295 -2.47 -14.16 -27.61
N GLN A 296 -2.38 -13.28 -26.63
CA GLN A 296 -3.03 -11.97 -26.66
C GLN A 296 -2.19 -11.01 -27.51
N PRO A 297 -2.79 -10.08 -28.25
CA PRO A 297 -2.04 -9.02 -28.92
C PRO A 297 -1.14 -8.30 -27.91
N GLY A 298 0.14 -8.21 -28.16
CA GLY A 298 1.12 -7.62 -27.26
C GLY A 298 1.85 -8.62 -26.34
N TYR A 299 1.48 -9.89 -26.32
CA TYR A 299 2.17 -10.92 -25.54
C TYR A 299 3.65 -11.03 -25.87
N GLU A 300 4.01 -10.97 -27.16
CA GLU A 300 5.40 -11.03 -27.60
C GLU A 300 6.24 -9.85 -27.06
N GLN A 301 5.64 -8.66 -26.96
CA GLN A 301 6.28 -7.48 -26.38
C GLN A 301 6.47 -7.64 -24.87
N ILE A 302 5.52 -8.24 -24.17
CA ILE A 302 5.60 -8.51 -22.74
C ILE A 302 6.54 -9.68 -22.47
N ALA A 303 6.54 -10.72 -23.29
CA ALA A 303 7.48 -11.84 -23.20
C ALA A 303 8.92 -11.37 -23.42
N GLY A 304 9.18 -10.50 -24.42
CA GLY A 304 10.48 -9.89 -24.64
C GLY A 304 10.92 -8.96 -23.48
N ALA A 305 9.98 -8.35 -22.76
CA ALA A 305 10.26 -7.59 -21.54
C ALA A 305 10.45 -8.49 -20.32
N ALA A 306 9.82 -9.69 -20.28
CA ALA A 306 10.02 -10.69 -19.25
C ALA A 306 11.45 -11.24 -19.23
N ASP A 307 12.13 -11.29 -20.36
CA ASP A 307 13.56 -11.61 -20.43
C ASP A 307 14.46 -10.55 -19.76
N LYS A 308 13.96 -9.32 -19.61
CA LYS A 308 14.60 -8.21 -18.88
C LYS A 308 14.16 -8.06 -17.44
N GLY A 309 13.37 -9.00 -16.93
CA GLY A 309 12.76 -8.95 -15.60
C GLY A 309 11.32 -8.43 -15.64
N PHE A 310 10.41 -9.20 -15.07
CA PHE A 310 8.97 -8.94 -15.04
C PHE A 310 8.60 -7.58 -14.42
N LEU A 311 9.45 -7.05 -13.55
CA LEU A 311 9.28 -5.79 -12.85
C LEU A 311 9.27 -4.57 -13.79
N THR A 312 10.03 -4.62 -14.87
CA THR A 312 10.12 -3.51 -15.84
C THR A 312 8.93 -3.46 -16.79
N SER A 313 8.10 -4.51 -16.81
CA SER A 313 6.96 -4.64 -17.73
C SER A 313 5.64 -4.10 -17.18
N ALA A 314 5.54 -3.80 -15.87
CA ALA A 314 4.28 -3.35 -15.27
C ALA A 314 3.69 -2.07 -15.92
N PRO A 315 4.45 -0.99 -16.19
CA PRO A 315 3.95 0.15 -16.97
C PRO A 315 3.53 -0.21 -18.40
N MET A 316 4.24 -1.14 -19.04
CA MET A 316 3.90 -1.63 -20.39
C MET A 316 2.57 -2.39 -20.36
N VAL A 317 2.34 -3.29 -19.39
CA VAL A 317 1.07 -4.01 -19.23
C VAL A 317 -0.09 -3.01 -19.05
N VAL A 318 0.11 -1.98 -18.24
CA VAL A 318 -0.91 -0.92 -18.05
C VAL A 318 -1.23 -0.23 -19.39
N ASN A 319 -0.21 0.19 -20.14
CA ASN A 319 -0.39 0.87 -21.41
C ASN A 319 -1.12 -0.01 -22.44
N LEU A 320 -0.70 -1.28 -22.57
CA LEU A 320 -1.35 -2.24 -23.47
C LEU A 320 -2.81 -2.49 -23.09
N VAL A 321 -3.08 -2.79 -21.83
CA VAL A 321 -4.42 -3.06 -21.33
C VAL A 321 -5.34 -1.87 -21.56
N CYS A 322 -4.92 -0.67 -21.18
CA CYS A 322 -5.75 0.52 -21.37
C CYS A 322 -6.05 0.82 -22.84
N LYS A 323 -5.06 0.62 -23.72
CA LYS A 323 -5.20 0.89 -25.14
C LYS A 323 -6.05 -0.18 -25.85
N ASP A 324 -5.71 -1.45 -25.65
CA ASP A 324 -6.28 -2.54 -26.47
C ASP A 324 -7.62 -3.07 -25.93
N TRP A 325 -7.81 -3.00 -24.60
CA TRP A 325 -9.04 -3.52 -23.98
C TRP A 325 -10.14 -2.49 -23.82
N LEU A 326 -9.80 -1.23 -23.58
CA LEU A 326 -10.77 -0.17 -23.28
C LEU A 326 -10.99 0.81 -24.45
N GLY A 327 -10.21 0.67 -25.53
CA GLY A 327 -10.28 1.57 -26.67
C GLY A 327 -9.87 3.02 -26.33
N LEU A 328 -10.12 3.97 -27.25
CA LEU A 328 -9.58 5.33 -27.11
C LEU A 328 -10.14 6.06 -25.88
N LEU A 329 -11.48 6.16 -25.73
CA LEU A 329 -12.09 6.93 -24.64
C LEU A 329 -11.93 6.23 -23.28
N GLY A 330 -12.21 4.94 -23.23
CA GLY A 330 -12.04 4.14 -22.02
C GLY A 330 -10.58 4.09 -21.57
N GLY A 331 -9.67 3.97 -22.54
CA GLY A 331 -8.22 3.99 -22.30
C GLY A 331 -7.72 5.30 -21.69
N VAL A 332 -8.19 6.46 -22.21
CA VAL A 332 -7.83 7.77 -21.64
C VAL A 332 -8.32 7.92 -20.20
N LEU A 333 -9.59 7.54 -19.92
CA LEU A 333 -10.13 7.62 -18.56
C LEU A 333 -9.42 6.67 -17.59
N ALA A 334 -9.15 5.44 -18.03
CA ALA A 334 -8.41 4.46 -17.23
C ALA A 334 -6.98 4.96 -16.95
N MET A 335 -6.32 5.47 -17.98
CA MET A 335 -4.95 6.01 -17.87
C MET A 335 -4.89 7.18 -16.90
N LEU A 336 -5.87 8.10 -16.94
CA LEU A 336 -5.98 9.19 -15.95
C LEU A 336 -6.06 8.65 -14.52
N GLY A 337 -6.82 7.59 -14.27
CA GLY A 337 -6.90 6.96 -12.95
C GLY A 337 -5.57 6.35 -12.52
N VAL A 338 -4.91 5.58 -13.41
CA VAL A 338 -3.65 4.89 -13.11
C VAL A 338 -2.48 5.86 -12.92
N VAL A 339 -2.43 6.95 -13.69
CA VAL A 339 -1.38 7.98 -13.58
C VAL A 339 -1.63 8.87 -12.38
N ALA A 340 -2.90 9.24 -12.13
CA ALA A 340 -3.23 10.13 -11.02
C ALA A 340 -3.03 9.49 -9.65
N ALA A 341 -3.26 8.17 -9.52
CA ALA A 341 -3.10 7.47 -8.25
C ALA A 341 -1.68 7.62 -7.65
N PRO A 342 -0.57 7.28 -8.34
CA PRO A 342 0.76 7.51 -7.81
C PRO A 342 1.09 9.00 -7.60
N ILE A 343 0.64 9.89 -8.49
CA ILE A 343 0.90 11.33 -8.33
C ILE A 343 0.27 11.86 -7.04
N THR A 344 -0.96 11.46 -6.74
CA THR A 344 -1.65 11.89 -5.53
C THR A 344 -1.08 11.22 -4.28
N SER A 345 -0.74 9.93 -4.35
CA SER A 345 -0.11 9.22 -3.24
C SER A 345 1.30 9.75 -2.93
N GLY A 346 2.05 10.19 -3.95
CA GLY A 346 3.36 10.84 -3.79
C GLY A 346 3.26 12.19 -3.06
N ASP A 347 2.30 13.05 -3.44
CA ASP A 347 2.02 14.30 -2.72
C ASP A 347 1.73 14.03 -1.24
N THR A 348 0.83 13.10 -0.95
CA THR A 348 0.49 12.77 0.43
C THR A 348 1.61 12.05 1.18
N ALA A 349 2.49 11.30 0.49
CA ALA A 349 3.69 10.73 1.08
C ALA A 349 4.67 11.81 1.57
N PHE A 350 4.98 12.81 0.74
CA PHE A 350 5.82 13.94 1.14
C PHE A 350 5.18 14.77 2.26
N ARG A 351 3.86 14.96 2.21
CA ARG A 351 3.11 15.62 3.29
C ARG A 351 3.20 14.84 4.60
N SER A 352 3.03 13.53 4.56
CA SER A 352 3.17 12.65 5.73
C SER A 352 4.59 12.68 6.29
N ALA A 353 5.61 12.60 5.42
CA ALA A 353 7.02 12.70 5.85
C ALA A 353 7.29 14.03 6.55
N ARG A 354 6.82 15.15 5.96
CA ARG A 354 6.91 16.48 6.58
C ARG A 354 6.26 16.53 7.96
N LEU A 355 5.06 15.99 8.10
CA LEU A 355 4.32 16.00 9.37
C LEU A 355 4.98 15.12 10.42
N ILE A 356 5.43 13.93 10.05
CA ILE A 356 6.15 12.99 10.93
C ILE A 356 7.44 13.62 11.46
N ILE A 357 8.24 14.24 10.58
CA ILE A 357 9.48 14.94 10.97
C ILE A 357 9.16 16.16 11.85
N ALA A 358 8.15 16.95 11.48
CA ALA A 358 7.74 18.12 12.25
C ALA A 358 7.30 17.75 13.67
N GLN A 359 6.56 16.65 13.81
CA GLN A 359 6.10 16.15 15.09
C GLN A 359 7.28 15.64 15.95
N ALA A 360 8.23 14.93 15.33
CA ALA A 360 9.44 14.48 16.01
C ALA A 360 10.31 15.65 16.50
N LEU A 361 10.44 16.70 15.70
CA LEU A 361 11.19 17.92 16.03
C LEU A 361 10.37 18.95 16.85
N ARG A 362 9.08 18.67 17.12
CA ARG A 362 8.13 19.58 17.79
C ARG A 362 8.03 20.95 17.13
N LEU A 363 8.09 20.99 15.80
CA LEU A 363 8.03 22.21 15.01
C LEU A 363 6.59 22.54 14.61
N ASN A 364 6.14 23.76 14.91
CA ASN A 364 4.85 24.27 14.44
C ASN A 364 4.86 24.41 12.91
N GLN A 365 3.86 23.86 12.24
CA GLN A 365 3.76 23.81 10.78
C GLN A 365 2.95 24.97 10.17
N CYS A 366 2.34 25.86 10.97
CA CYS A 366 1.65 27.04 10.46
C CYS A 366 2.59 28.00 9.71
N PRO A 367 3.81 28.33 10.20
CA PRO A 367 4.74 29.18 9.48
C PRO A 367 5.32 28.50 8.25
N LYS A 368 5.29 29.17 7.09
CA LYS A 368 5.88 28.69 5.83
C LYS A 368 7.37 28.32 5.97
N LYS A 369 8.13 29.11 6.76
CA LYS A 369 9.56 28.90 7.01
C LYS A 369 9.84 27.53 7.61
N ASN A 370 9.06 27.10 8.60
CA ASN A 370 9.22 25.79 9.25
C ASN A 370 8.90 24.64 8.30
N ARG A 371 7.93 24.81 7.41
CA ARG A 371 7.62 23.83 6.35
C ARG A 371 8.77 23.70 5.37
N LEU A 372 9.34 24.81 4.89
CA LEU A 372 10.48 24.82 3.97
C LEU A 372 11.72 24.15 4.59
N TYR A 373 11.97 24.40 5.88
CA TYR A 373 13.10 23.81 6.59
C TYR A 373 13.11 22.26 6.55
N ILE A 374 11.92 21.66 6.57
CA ILE A 374 11.78 20.19 6.48
C ILE A 374 11.69 19.75 5.02
N CYS A 375 10.94 20.47 4.18
CA CYS A 375 10.68 20.03 2.81
C CYS A 375 11.92 20.09 1.92
N VAL A 376 12.80 21.08 2.08
CA VAL A 376 14.00 21.21 1.22
C VAL A 376 14.92 20.00 1.34
N PRO A 377 15.38 19.56 2.53
CA PRO A 377 16.19 18.34 2.64
C PRO A 377 15.46 17.08 2.15
N LEU A 378 14.15 16.98 2.41
CA LEU A 378 13.33 15.85 2.00
C LEU A 378 13.27 15.71 0.48
N PHE A 379 12.98 16.82 -0.23
CA PHE A 379 12.97 16.83 -1.69
C PHE A 379 14.36 16.65 -2.29
N ALA A 380 15.42 17.21 -1.67
CA ALA A 380 16.78 17.01 -2.12
C ALA A 380 17.19 15.53 -2.04
N ALA A 381 16.84 14.83 -0.95
CA ALA A 381 17.10 13.40 -0.80
C ALA A 381 16.34 12.57 -1.85
N SER A 382 15.06 12.87 -2.09
CA SER A 382 14.26 12.18 -3.10
C SER A 382 14.78 12.45 -4.52
N PHE A 383 15.20 13.67 -4.81
CA PHE A 383 15.79 14.02 -6.10
C PHE A 383 17.12 13.30 -6.35
N ALA A 384 18.00 13.24 -5.35
CA ALA A 384 19.26 12.49 -5.46
C ALA A 384 19.01 11.00 -5.71
N MET A 385 18.04 10.40 -5.04
CA MET A 385 17.63 9.01 -5.25
C MET A 385 17.03 8.80 -6.65
N LEU A 386 16.25 9.75 -7.15
CA LEU A 386 15.68 9.71 -8.50
C LEU A 386 16.77 9.75 -9.58
N VAL A 387 17.76 10.63 -9.44
CA VAL A 387 18.91 10.71 -10.35
C VAL A 387 19.68 9.40 -10.33
N TRP A 388 19.99 8.87 -9.15
CA TRP A 388 20.66 7.56 -9.03
C TRP A 388 19.87 6.45 -9.71
N GLN A 389 18.54 6.42 -9.55
CA GLN A 389 17.66 5.44 -10.21
C GLN A 389 17.74 5.54 -11.74
N MET A 390 17.77 6.76 -12.29
CA MET A 390 17.81 6.98 -13.74
C MET A 390 19.17 6.62 -14.36
N GLU A 391 20.26 6.76 -13.63
CA GLU A 391 21.61 6.43 -14.08
C GLU A 391 21.92 4.93 -14.02
N ASN A 392 21.14 4.14 -13.25
CA ASN A 392 21.37 2.71 -13.08
C ASN A 392 20.29 1.91 -13.84
N PRO A 393 20.69 0.95 -14.70
CA PRO A 393 19.75 0.13 -15.48
C PRO A 393 18.71 -0.61 -14.62
N ASP A 394 19.13 -1.12 -13.46
CA ASP A 394 18.26 -1.81 -12.49
C ASP A 394 17.80 -0.93 -11.33
N GLY A 395 17.99 0.37 -11.44
CA GLY A 395 17.73 1.32 -10.34
C GLY A 395 16.27 1.29 -9.87
N PHE A 396 15.31 1.27 -10.79
CA PHE A 396 13.89 1.18 -10.46
C PHE A 396 13.55 -0.12 -9.72
N ASN A 397 14.03 -1.26 -10.23
CA ASN A 397 13.77 -2.57 -9.62
C ASN A 397 14.35 -2.66 -8.20
N THR A 398 15.54 -2.14 -8.02
CA THR A 398 16.20 -2.11 -6.71
C THR A 398 15.41 -1.27 -5.71
N ILE A 399 15.01 -0.04 -6.07
CA ILE A 399 14.21 0.82 -5.20
C ILE A 399 12.84 0.18 -4.93
N TRP A 400 12.20 -0.42 -5.95
CA TRP A 400 10.91 -1.10 -5.79
C TRP A 400 10.97 -2.26 -4.79
N GLN A 401 12.02 -3.08 -4.81
CA GLN A 401 12.18 -4.18 -3.87
C GLN A 401 12.41 -3.68 -2.45
N TYR A 402 13.27 -2.69 -2.25
CA TYR A 402 13.47 -2.05 -0.95
C TYR A 402 12.19 -1.38 -0.45
N PHE A 403 11.47 -0.68 -1.33
CA PHE A 403 10.17 -0.10 -1.03
C PHE A 403 9.17 -1.16 -0.58
N GLY A 404 9.03 -2.27 -1.30
CA GLY A 404 8.11 -3.36 -0.96
C GLY A 404 8.43 -3.96 0.41
N TRP A 405 9.69 -4.28 0.69
CA TRP A 405 10.11 -4.81 1.98
C TRP A 405 9.93 -3.79 3.12
N ALA A 406 10.34 -2.55 2.90
CA ALA A 406 10.20 -1.47 3.87
C ALA A 406 8.73 -1.20 4.20
N ASN A 407 7.88 -1.18 3.18
CA ASN A 407 6.44 -1.04 3.32
C ASN A 407 5.84 -2.14 4.20
N GLN A 408 6.19 -3.39 3.95
CA GLN A 408 5.70 -4.52 4.75
C GLN A 408 6.26 -4.51 6.18
N THR A 409 7.51 -4.11 6.36
CA THR A 409 8.10 -3.97 7.71
C THR A 409 7.37 -2.89 8.52
N LEU A 410 6.93 -1.80 7.88
CA LEU A 410 6.13 -0.77 8.55
C LEU A 410 4.79 -1.32 9.05
N SER A 411 4.14 -2.22 8.27
CA SER A 411 2.91 -2.88 8.70
C SER A 411 3.09 -3.76 9.93
N VAL A 412 4.27 -4.38 10.10
CA VAL A 412 4.62 -5.15 11.30
C VAL A 412 4.56 -4.26 12.55
N PHE A 413 5.19 -3.08 12.52
CA PHE A 413 5.13 -2.14 13.65
C PHE A 413 3.71 -1.68 13.97
N ALA A 414 2.91 -1.40 12.94
CA ALA A 414 1.51 -1.01 13.13
C ALA A 414 0.68 -2.15 13.73
N LEU A 415 0.78 -3.36 13.21
CA LEU A 415 0.05 -4.54 13.73
C LEU A 415 0.42 -4.86 15.18
N TRP A 416 1.71 -4.81 15.55
CA TRP A 416 2.13 -4.97 16.94
C TRP A 416 1.61 -3.86 17.85
N THR A 417 1.59 -2.62 17.38
CA THR A 417 1.01 -1.48 18.10
C THR A 417 -0.47 -1.69 18.40
N ILE A 418 -1.23 -2.13 17.38
CA ILE A 418 -2.66 -2.43 17.52
C ILE A 418 -2.87 -3.63 18.45
N THR A 419 -2.03 -4.67 18.34
CA THR A 419 -2.11 -5.85 19.21
C THR A 419 -1.93 -5.47 20.68
N VAL A 420 -0.92 -4.65 20.99
CA VAL A 420 -0.67 -4.13 22.33
C VAL A 420 -1.85 -3.28 22.84
N TYR A 421 -2.41 -2.42 21.97
CA TYR A 421 -3.61 -1.66 22.29
C TYR A 421 -4.78 -2.57 22.67
N LEU A 422 -5.09 -3.57 21.85
CA LEU A 422 -6.21 -4.50 22.09
C LEU A 422 -6.05 -5.30 23.39
N VAL A 423 -4.83 -5.75 23.70
CA VAL A 423 -4.55 -6.41 24.98
C VAL A 423 -4.79 -5.48 26.17
N ARG A 424 -4.32 -4.22 26.08
CA ARG A 424 -4.50 -3.23 27.17
C ARG A 424 -5.97 -2.86 27.42
N GLU A 425 -6.77 -2.88 26.35
CA GLU A 425 -8.20 -2.60 26.39
C GLU A 425 -9.07 -3.86 26.66
N ASN A 426 -8.44 -5.00 26.98
CA ASN A 426 -9.12 -6.29 27.16
C ASN A 426 -10.01 -6.70 25.97
N LYS A 427 -9.58 -6.41 24.74
CA LYS A 427 -10.29 -6.70 23.50
C LYS A 427 -9.71 -7.91 22.78
N PRO A 428 -10.43 -8.53 21.82
CA PRO A 428 -9.93 -9.66 21.01
C PRO A 428 -8.67 -9.27 20.20
N TYR A 429 -7.50 -9.50 20.75
CA TYR A 429 -6.20 -9.14 20.15
C TYR A 429 -5.71 -10.14 19.09
N VAL A 430 -6.27 -11.34 19.03
CA VAL A 430 -5.88 -12.41 18.08
C VAL A 430 -6.05 -11.95 16.64
N ILE A 431 -7.03 -11.08 16.36
CA ILE A 431 -7.30 -10.51 15.03
C ILE A 431 -6.12 -9.73 14.44
N THR A 432 -5.21 -9.23 15.26
CA THR A 432 -4.00 -8.51 14.82
C THR A 432 -2.73 -9.25 15.19
N LEU A 433 -2.75 -10.11 16.20
CA LEU A 433 -1.60 -10.93 16.60
C LEU A 433 -1.20 -11.91 15.49
N ILE A 434 -2.16 -12.62 14.89
CA ILE A 434 -1.87 -13.57 13.81
C ILE A 434 -1.23 -12.85 12.60
N PRO A 435 -1.81 -11.78 12.06
CA PRO A 435 -1.16 -11.00 11.02
C PRO A 435 0.21 -10.43 11.42
N ALA A 436 0.37 -9.97 12.67
CA ALA A 436 1.65 -9.43 13.15
C ALA A 436 2.76 -10.50 13.15
N LEU A 437 2.48 -11.68 13.65
CA LEU A 437 3.41 -12.83 13.65
C LEU A 437 3.74 -13.26 12.23
N PHE A 438 2.72 -13.39 11.39
CA PHE A 438 2.90 -13.78 9.98
C PHE A 438 3.80 -12.78 9.24
N MET A 439 3.47 -11.48 9.29
CA MET A 439 4.24 -10.45 8.59
C MET A 439 5.64 -10.27 9.18
N THR A 440 5.85 -10.49 10.49
CA THR A 440 7.19 -10.53 11.09
C THR A 440 8.04 -11.63 10.43
N THR A 441 7.47 -12.82 10.27
CA THR A 441 8.16 -13.96 9.63
C THR A 441 8.44 -13.68 8.15
N VAL A 442 7.45 -13.16 7.41
CA VAL A 442 7.59 -12.80 5.99
C VAL A 442 8.71 -11.80 5.79
N CYS A 443 8.69 -10.67 6.51
CA CYS A 443 9.69 -9.61 6.34
C CYS A 443 11.11 -10.06 6.71
N THR A 444 11.23 -10.86 7.77
CA THR A 444 12.53 -11.39 8.21
C THR A 444 13.08 -12.41 7.21
N THR A 445 12.24 -13.33 6.76
CA THR A 445 12.66 -14.34 5.76
C THR A 445 13.06 -13.68 4.46
N PHE A 446 12.24 -12.72 3.95
CA PHE A 446 12.55 -12.02 2.70
C PHE A 446 13.88 -11.27 2.76
N LEU A 447 14.17 -10.60 3.87
CA LEU A 447 15.45 -9.89 4.06
C LEU A 447 16.64 -10.86 3.94
N MET A 448 16.51 -12.10 4.40
CA MET A 448 17.57 -13.10 4.31
C MET A 448 17.75 -13.62 2.88
N VAL A 449 16.65 -13.89 2.15
CA VAL A 449 16.73 -14.59 0.84
C VAL A 449 16.82 -13.62 -0.36
N SER A 450 16.45 -12.35 -0.19
CA SER A 450 16.47 -11.37 -1.29
C SER A 450 17.89 -11.09 -1.77
N ASN A 451 18.10 -11.20 -3.08
CA ASN A 451 19.38 -10.89 -3.73
C ASN A 451 19.82 -9.44 -3.58
N THR A 452 18.86 -8.53 -3.35
CA THR A 452 19.13 -7.11 -3.08
C THR A 452 19.52 -6.85 -1.61
N ALA A 453 19.39 -7.86 -0.71
CA ALA A 453 19.78 -7.77 0.69
C ALA A 453 20.89 -8.78 1.02
N PHE A 454 20.58 -9.86 1.75
CA PHE A 454 21.61 -10.83 2.15
C PHE A 454 21.85 -11.95 1.13
N GLY A 455 20.91 -12.25 0.23
CA GLY A 455 21.06 -13.26 -0.82
C GLY A 455 21.34 -14.69 -0.32
N LEU A 456 20.87 -15.02 0.89
CA LEU A 456 21.15 -16.33 1.52
C LEU A 456 20.22 -17.41 0.95
N PRO A 457 20.63 -18.68 1.00
CA PRO A 457 19.75 -19.81 0.62
C PRO A 457 18.42 -19.81 1.36
N TYR A 458 17.34 -20.22 0.70
CA TYR A 458 16.00 -20.28 1.29
C TYR A 458 15.93 -21.07 2.60
N SER A 459 16.72 -22.16 2.73
CA SER A 459 16.81 -22.94 3.97
C SER A 459 17.25 -22.11 5.17
N VAL A 460 18.25 -21.25 4.96
CA VAL A 460 18.73 -20.30 5.99
C VAL A 460 17.68 -19.24 6.28
N GLY A 461 17.08 -18.69 5.22
CA GLY A 461 15.99 -17.71 5.35
C GLY A 461 14.81 -18.26 6.16
N TYR A 462 14.37 -19.47 5.90
CA TYR A 462 13.29 -20.13 6.66
C TYR A 462 13.67 -20.38 8.12
N ALA A 463 14.91 -20.81 8.39
CA ALA A 463 15.38 -20.98 9.75
C ALA A 463 15.38 -19.66 10.54
N VAL A 464 15.90 -18.59 9.95
CA VAL A 464 15.93 -17.25 10.58
C VAL A 464 14.52 -16.69 10.76
N GLY A 465 13.64 -16.82 9.76
CA GLY A 465 12.24 -16.43 9.87
C GLY A 465 11.49 -17.21 10.97
N GLY A 466 11.72 -18.52 11.06
CA GLY A 466 11.18 -19.35 12.14
C GLY A 466 11.69 -18.95 13.53
N MET A 467 12.98 -18.62 13.66
CA MET A 467 13.52 -18.08 14.93
C MET A 467 12.87 -16.75 15.28
N ALA A 468 12.70 -15.83 14.32
CA ALA A 468 12.02 -14.56 14.55
C ALA A 468 10.58 -14.76 15.02
N LEU A 469 9.85 -15.72 14.44
CA LEU A 469 8.51 -16.10 14.88
C LEU A 469 8.51 -16.59 16.33
N CYS A 470 9.40 -17.51 16.69
CA CYS A 470 9.53 -18.02 18.06
C CYS A 470 9.85 -16.90 19.06
N ILE A 471 10.80 -16.04 18.73
CA ILE A 471 11.16 -14.88 19.57
C ILE A 471 9.96 -13.96 19.77
N ALA A 472 9.22 -13.64 18.71
CA ALA A 472 8.04 -12.79 18.77
C ALA A 472 6.92 -13.39 19.65
N ILE A 473 6.68 -14.70 19.54
CA ILE A 473 5.69 -15.42 20.37
C ILE A 473 6.10 -15.37 21.84
N VAL A 474 7.36 -15.71 22.15
CA VAL A 474 7.89 -15.71 23.52
C VAL A 474 7.83 -14.30 24.11
N TRP A 475 8.32 -13.30 23.37
CA TRP A 475 8.26 -11.91 23.80
C TRP A 475 6.81 -11.47 24.12
N PHE A 476 5.87 -11.77 23.25
CA PHE A 476 4.46 -11.42 23.45
C PHE A 476 3.86 -12.13 24.66
N ALA A 477 4.13 -13.43 24.85
CA ALA A 477 3.63 -14.20 25.98
C ALA A 477 4.16 -13.66 27.33
N VAL A 478 5.45 -13.38 27.42
CA VAL A 478 6.09 -12.80 28.60
C VAL A 478 5.55 -11.39 28.88
N TRP A 479 5.49 -10.54 27.86
CA TRP A 479 4.96 -9.19 27.98
C TRP A 479 3.50 -9.20 28.46
N LYS A 480 2.63 -10.01 27.84
CA LYS A 480 1.22 -10.13 28.21
C LYS A 480 1.05 -10.58 29.67
N ARG A 481 1.83 -11.59 30.11
CA ARG A 481 1.81 -12.06 31.52
C ARG A 481 2.16 -10.94 32.49
N ASN A 482 3.12 -10.08 32.14
CA ASN A 482 3.55 -8.95 32.97
C ASN A 482 2.49 -7.84 33.02
N VAL A 483 1.76 -7.59 31.92
CA VAL A 483 0.67 -6.62 31.90
C VAL A 483 -0.51 -7.11 32.73
N SER A 484 -0.90 -8.38 32.61
CA SER A 484 -2.00 -8.96 33.42
C SER A 484 -1.71 -8.92 34.93
N LYS A 485 -0.46 -9.10 35.36
CA LYS A 485 -0.05 -8.99 36.77
C LYS A 485 -0.13 -7.57 37.36
N LYS A 486 -0.10 -6.52 36.49
CA LYS A 486 -0.19 -5.12 36.93
C LYS A 486 -1.62 -4.59 36.97
N GLN A 487 -2.55 -5.33 36.43
CA GLN A 487 -3.98 -4.99 36.42
C GLN A 487 -4.78 -5.68 37.54
N ILE A 488 -4.17 -6.65 38.24
CA ILE A 488 -4.62 -7.26 39.51
C ILE A 488 -3.96 -6.53 40.66
#